data_29291d4685d875501f020aa86b562e7b
#
_entry.id   29291d4685d875501f020aa86b562e7b
#
_cell.length_a   1.000
_cell.length_b   1.000
_cell.length_c   1.000
_cell.angle_alpha   90.00
_cell.angle_beta   90.00
_cell.angle_gamma   90.00
#
_symmetry.space_group_name_H-M   'P 1'
#
loop_
_entity.id
_entity.type
_entity.pdbx_description
1 polymer ?
#
loop_
_entity_poly.entity_id
_entity_poly.type
_entity_poly.pdbx_seq_one_letter_code
_entity_poly.pdbx_strand_id
1 'polypeptide(L)' 'MAAKFELFTDKAAKTRWRLKAANGEVIAASQAYESKSAARNGIESVQKNAPGAGIDDQT' A
#
# COMPACT_ATOMS: atom_id res chain seq x y z
N MET A 1 -8.33 5.33 16.01
CA MET A 1 -8.37 4.28 14.99
C MET A 1 -7.08 4.24 14.22
N ALA A 2 -6.63 3.04 13.91
CA ALA A 2 -5.37 2.88 13.19
C ALA A 2 -5.58 2.99 11.69
N ALA A 3 -4.52 3.34 10.97
CA ALA A 3 -4.49 3.23 9.52
C ALA A 3 -4.63 1.78 9.10
N LYS A 4 -5.05 1.55 7.89
CA LYS A 4 -5.21 0.18 7.38
C LYS A 4 -4.85 0.09 5.91
N PHE A 5 -4.36 -1.09 5.52
CA PHE A 5 -4.19 -1.45 4.12
C PHE A 5 -5.45 -2.14 3.63
N GLU A 6 -5.95 -1.70 2.48
CA GLU A 6 -7.10 -2.34 1.84
C GLU A 6 -6.65 -3.01 0.56
N LEU A 7 -6.88 -4.33 0.47
CA LEU A 7 -6.64 -5.08 -0.75
C LEU A 7 -7.91 -5.07 -1.60
N PHE A 8 -7.76 -4.90 -2.90
CA PHE A 8 -8.91 -4.94 -3.81
C PHE A 8 -8.47 -5.40 -5.20
N THR A 9 -9.43 -5.83 -5.99
CA THR A 9 -9.22 -6.23 -7.38
C THR A 9 -9.63 -5.07 -8.27
N ASP A 10 -8.78 -4.68 -9.20
CA ASP A 10 -9.08 -3.59 -10.13
C ASP A 10 -9.82 -4.10 -11.38
N LYS A 11 -10.11 -3.20 -12.31
CA LYS A 11 -10.85 -3.52 -13.53
C LYS A 11 -10.13 -4.49 -14.45
N ALA A 12 -8.81 -4.57 -14.33
CA ALA A 12 -7.97 -5.48 -15.12
C ALA A 12 -7.77 -6.82 -14.43
N ALA A 13 -8.52 -7.10 -13.36
CA ALA A 13 -8.44 -8.32 -12.55
C ALA A 13 -7.08 -8.46 -11.84
N LYS A 14 -6.37 -7.37 -11.66
CA LYS A 14 -5.12 -7.34 -10.90
C LYS A 14 -5.41 -7.01 -9.45
N THR A 15 -4.54 -7.45 -8.55
CA THR A 15 -4.65 -7.13 -7.15
C THR A 15 -3.86 -5.87 -6.84
N ARG A 16 -4.50 -4.95 -6.12
CA ARG A 16 -3.87 -3.71 -5.67
C ARG A 16 -4.18 -3.51 -4.20
N TRP A 17 -3.44 -2.62 -3.58
CA TRP A 17 -3.76 -2.20 -2.22
C TRP A 17 -3.65 -0.68 -2.11
N ARG A 18 -4.31 -0.15 -1.10
CA ARG A 18 -4.18 1.26 -0.75
C ARG A 18 -4.05 1.36 0.76
N LEU A 19 -3.33 2.38 1.21
CA LEU A 19 -3.17 2.65 2.62
C LEU A 19 -4.04 3.84 2.98
N LYS A 20 -4.95 3.62 3.93
CA LYS A 20 -5.82 4.67 4.44
C LYS A 20 -5.37 5.09 5.82
N ALA A 21 -5.37 6.40 6.05
CA ALA A 21 -5.15 6.95 7.38
C ALA A 21 -6.35 6.68 8.29
N ALA A 22 -6.19 6.95 9.57
CA ALA A 22 -7.25 6.73 10.55
C ALA A 22 -8.54 7.50 10.22
N ASN A 23 -8.42 8.64 9.54
CA ASN A 23 -9.58 9.44 9.13
C ASN A 23 -10.24 8.96 7.83
N GLY A 24 -9.77 7.85 7.27
CA GLY A 24 -10.31 7.30 6.03
C GLY A 24 -9.71 7.83 4.76
N GLU A 25 -8.75 8.74 4.85
CA GLU A 25 -8.11 9.33 3.68
C GLU A 25 -7.06 8.40 3.09
N VAL A 26 -7.06 8.22 1.77
CA VAL A 26 -6.05 7.42 1.08
C VAL A 26 -4.76 8.21 0.99
N ILE A 27 -3.71 7.69 1.62
CA ILE A 27 -2.41 8.35 1.67
C ILE A 27 -1.35 7.68 0.81
N ALA A 28 -1.61 6.46 0.35
CA ALA A 28 -0.70 5.75 -0.55
C ALA A 28 -1.47 4.69 -1.31
N ALA A 29 -0.99 4.34 -2.48
CA ALA A 29 -1.58 3.28 -3.30
C ALA A 29 -0.47 2.49 -3.98
N SER A 30 -0.74 1.22 -4.26
CA SER A 30 0.23 0.34 -4.89
C SER A 30 0.08 0.31 -6.40
N GLN A 31 1.08 -0.28 -7.04
CA GLN A 31 0.99 -0.73 -8.42
C GLN A 31 0.08 -1.96 -8.51
N ALA A 32 -0.20 -2.42 -9.72
CA ALA A 32 -0.96 -3.65 -9.93
C ALA A 32 -0.05 -4.88 -9.75
N TYR A 33 -0.53 -5.86 -9.00
CA TYR A 33 0.17 -7.12 -8.78
C TYR A 33 -0.56 -8.26 -9.48
N GLU A 34 0.19 -9.25 -9.93
CA GLU A 34 -0.38 -10.40 -10.62
C GLU A 34 -1.16 -11.32 -9.68
N SER A 35 -0.85 -11.31 -8.38
CA SER A 35 -1.50 -12.18 -7.42
C SER A 35 -1.71 -11.46 -6.09
N LYS A 36 -2.66 -11.98 -5.32
CA LYS A 36 -2.91 -11.50 -3.97
C LYS A 36 -1.68 -11.70 -3.08
N SER A 37 -0.99 -12.82 -3.26
CA SER A 37 0.21 -13.12 -2.50
C SER A 37 1.30 -12.07 -2.74
N ALA A 38 1.51 -11.70 -4.00
CA ALA A 38 2.49 -10.65 -4.34
C ALA A 38 2.09 -9.30 -3.73
N ALA A 39 0.80 -8.97 -3.78
CA ALA A 39 0.31 -7.72 -3.21
C ALA A 39 0.52 -7.69 -1.68
N ARG A 40 0.28 -8.79 -1.00
CA ARG A 40 0.51 -8.88 0.44
C ARG A 40 1.99 -8.74 0.79
N ASN A 41 2.86 -9.29 -0.04
CA ASN A 41 4.31 -9.12 0.14
C ASN A 41 4.71 -7.64 0.02
N GLY A 42 4.06 -6.91 -0.88
CA GLY A 42 4.25 -5.48 -1.01
C GLY A 42 3.84 -4.72 0.25
N ILE A 43 2.71 -5.10 0.84
CA ILE A 43 2.25 -4.51 2.11
C ILE A 43 3.27 -4.76 3.21
N GLU A 44 3.75 -6.00 3.33
CA GLU A 44 4.75 -6.35 4.34
C GLU A 44 6.04 -5.53 4.18
N SER A 45 6.45 -5.32 2.94
CA SER A 45 7.63 -4.51 2.64
C SER A 45 7.45 -3.07 3.14
N VAL A 46 6.27 -2.50 2.91
CA VAL A 46 5.97 -1.15 3.38
C VAL A 46 5.97 -1.10 4.91
N GLN A 47 5.33 -2.08 5.55
CA GLN A 47 5.28 -2.13 7.01
C GLN A 47 6.65 -2.25 7.63
N LYS A 48 7.57 -2.94 6.95
CA LYS A 48 8.91 -3.18 7.44
C LYS A 48 9.83 -1.97 7.23
N ASN A 49 9.69 -1.29 6.11
CA ASN A 49 10.63 -0.25 5.70
C ASN A 49 10.17 1.17 6.02
N ALA A 50 8.86 1.42 6.04
CA ALA A 50 8.32 2.76 6.24
C ALA A 50 8.77 3.42 7.55
N PRO A 51 8.80 2.70 8.69
CA PRO A 51 9.17 3.34 9.95
C PRO A 51 10.58 3.94 9.96
N GLY A 52 11.49 3.35 9.19
CA GLY A 52 12.86 3.84 9.12
C GLY A 52 13.15 4.69 7.90
N ALA A 53 12.15 4.95 7.06
CA ALA A 53 12.36 5.65 5.81
C ALA A 53 12.58 7.14 6.05
N GLY A 54 13.64 7.68 5.45
CA GLY A 54 13.89 9.11 5.47
C GLY A 54 13.18 9.80 4.31
N ILE A 55 13.32 11.11 4.27
CA ILE A 55 12.79 11.92 3.18
C ILE A 55 13.97 12.33 2.30
N ASP A 56 13.91 11.97 1.04
CA ASP A 56 14.88 12.39 0.05
C ASP A 56 14.20 13.44 -0.84
N ASP A 57 14.41 14.71 -0.52
CA ASP A 57 13.73 15.80 -1.21
C ASP A 57 14.45 16.11 -2.53
N GLN A 58 13.78 15.79 -3.63
CA GLN A 58 14.31 16.01 -4.97
C GLN A 58 13.60 17.15 -5.72
N THR A 59 12.82 17.94 -5.00
CA THR A 59 12.09 19.06 -5.58
C THR A 59 12.97 20.26 -5.93
#